data_6561622144896a55d26ba11cd3504fd3
#
_entry.id   6561622144896a55d26ba11cd3504fd3
#
_cell.length_a   1.000
_cell.length_b   1.000
_cell.length_c   1.000
_cell.angle_alpha   90.00
_cell.angle_beta   90.00
_cell.angle_gamma   90.00
#
_symmetry.space_group_name_H-M   'P 1'
#
loop_
_entity.id
_entity.type
_entity.pdbx_description
1 polymer ?
#
loop_
_entity_poly.entity_id
_entity_poly.type
_entity_poly.pdbx_seq_one_letter_code
_entity_poly.pdbx_strand_id
1 'polypeptide(L)'
;GSIMTYGLNLILIGFSSTATAVFGIYFKLQSFFFMPVFGLNNALVPIVAYNLGAKEKGRMMQSMKLAMIYVTFIMVTGFVLFEVAPEVLLGLFDASEHMLEIGIPALRIIALNFVFAGIAIVCSSVFQACGKGTYSLIVSVIRQLAVLLPVAYLLSLLGNVNYVWFAFPISELFSFTVSIVLIKRTFKDLDF
;
A
#
# COMPACT_ATOMS: atom_id res chain seq x y z
N GLY A 1 3.93 9.58 2.89
CA GLY A 1 4.15 10.21 1.82
C GLY A 1 5.42 10.88 1.39
N SER A 2 5.50 12.19 1.58
CA SER A 2 6.63 12.98 1.04
C SER A 2 7.98 12.60 1.63
N ILE A 3 8.04 12.29 2.91
CA ILE A 3 9.28 11.87 3.58
C ILE A 3 9.74 10.52 3.02
N MET A 4 8.82 9.59 2.85
CA MET A 4 9.11 8.29 2.25
C MET A 4 9.68 8.44 0.84
N THR A 5 9.02 9.24 -0.01
CA THR A 5 9.45 9.48 -1.39
C THR A 5 10.84 10.10 -1.43
N TYR A 6 11.10 11.10 -0.60
CA TYR A 6 12.41 11.74 -0.50
C TYR A 6 13.50 10.75 -0.07
N GLY A 7 13.23 9.97 0.97
CA GLY A 7 14.19 8.99 1.46
C GLY A 7 14.51 7.90 0.43
N LEU A 8 13.48 7.39 -0.25
CA LEU A 8 13.68 6.39 -1.30
C LEU A 8 14.45 6.96 -2.49
N ASN A 9 14.17 8.18 -2.89
CA ASN A 9 14.91 8.82 -3.98
C ASN A 9 16.38 8.99 -3.64
N LEU A 10 16.72 9.33 -2.39
CA LEU A 10 18.11 9.40 -1.94
C LEU A 10 18.80 8.04 -2.03
N ILE A 11 18.11 6.97 -1.69
CA ILE A 11 18.64 5.60 -1.78
C ILE A 11 18.82 5.20 -3.26
N LEU A 12 17.81 5.45 -4.08
CA LEU A 12 17.79 5.01 -5.48
C LEU A 12 18.78 5.77 -6.34
N ILE A 13 19.00 7.06 -6.09
CA ILE A 13 19.95 7.85 -6.87
C ILE A 13 21.40 7.34 -6.70
N GLY A 14 21.68 6.64 -5.59
CA GLY A 14 22.95 5.96 -5.40
C GLY A 14 23.19 4.83 -6.39
N PHE A 15 22.15 4.30 -7.04
CA PHE A 15 22.27 3.32 -8.12
C PHE A 15 22.30 4.00 -9.49
N SER A 16 21.26 4.77 -9.81
CA SER A 16 21.18 5.52 -11.06
C SER A 16 20.00 6.49 -11.05
N SER A 17 20.06 7.53 -11.89
CA SER A 17 18.92 8.41 -12.12
C SER A 17 17.75 7.68 -12.77
N THR A 18 18.05 6.61 -13.54
CA THR A 18 17.02 5.77 -14.15
C THR A 18 16.19 5.03 -13.12
N ALA A 19 16.81 4.54 -12.04
CA ALA A 19 16.08 3.90 -10.94
C ALA A 19 15.09 4.88 -10.27
N THR A 20 15.50 6.13 -10.09
CA THR A 20 14.64 7.18 -9.56
C THR A 20 13.46 7.45 -10.50
N ALA A 21 13.71 7.51 -11.82
CA ALA A 21 12.68 7.71 -12.82
C ALA A 21 11.67 6.54 -12.83
N VAL A 22 12.13 5.32 -12.71
CA VAL A 22 11.28 4.12 -12.62
C VAL A 22 10.37 4.21 -11.39
N PHE A 23 10.91 4.60 -10.26
CA PHE A 23 10.11 4.79 -9.04
C PHE A 23 9.01 5.84 -9.24
N GLY A 24 9.32 6.94 -9.92
CA GLY A 24 8.34 7.98 -10.24
C GLY A 24 7.20 7.46 -11.13
N ILE A 25 7.53 6.63 -12.13
CA ILE A 25 6.53 6.01 -13.01
C ILE A 25 5.68 5.02 -12.21
N TYR A 26 6.31 4.19 -11.38
CA TYR A 26 5.58 3.28 -10.50
C TYR A 26 4.59 4.03 -9.63
N PHE A 27 5.01 5.15 -9.04
CA PHE A 27 4.17 5.92 -8.13
C PHE A 27 2.92 6.45 -8.85
N LYS A 28 3.08 6.90 -10.10
CA LYS A 28 1.94 7.35 -10.92
C LYS A 28 0.98 6.22 -11.26
N LEU A 29 1.51 5.05 -11.64
CA LEU A 29 0.70 3.87 -11.95
C LEU A 29 -0.03 3.36 -10.71
N GLN A 30 0.66 3.30 -9.58
CA GLN A 30 0.08 2.93 -8.30
C GLN A 30 -1.08 3.85 -7.94
N SER A 31 -0.90 5.15 -8.11
CA SER A 31 -1.93 6.14 -7.77
C SER A 31 -3.21 5.91 -8.57
N PHE A 32 -3.09 5.50 -9.82
CA PHE A 32 -4.25 5.17 -10.66
C PHE A 32 -5.08 4.04 -10.05
N PHE A 33 -4.43 2.97 -9.59
CA PHE A 33 -5.13 1.83 -8.99
C PHE A 33 -5.61 2.13 -7.57
N PHE A 34 -4.90 2.98 -6.83
CA PHE A 34 -5.28 3.31 -5.45
C PHE A 34 -6.36 4.38 -5.35
N MET A 35 -6.59 5.18 -6.39
CA MET A 35 -7.67 6.18 -6.39
C MET A 35 -9.04 5.58 -6.06
N PRO A 36 -9.51 4.51 -6.75
CA PRO A 36 -10.78 3.89 -6.40
C PRO A 36 -10.82 3.35 -4.97
N VAL A 37 -9.68 2.84 -4.48
CA VAL A 37 -9.58 2.32 -3.12
C VAL A 37 -9.77 3.43 -2.10
N PHE A 38 -9.11 4.57 -2.29
CA PHE A 38 -9.26 5.72 -1.39
C PHE A 38 -10.67 6.30 -1.45
N GLY A 39 -11.28 6.35 -2.65
CA GLY A 39 -12.67 6.77 -2.80
C GLY A 39 -13.63 5.87 -2.05
N LEU A 40 -13.45 4.55 -2.16
CA LEU A 40 -14.24 3.57 -1.42
C LEU A 40 -14.07 3.75 0.09
N ASN A 41 -12.85 3.97 0.55
CA ASN A 41 -12.57 4.18 1.97
C ASN A 41 -13.22 5.45 2.50
N ASN A 42 -13.20 6.52 1.73
CA ASN A 42 -13.86 7.77 2.12
C ASN A 42 -15.37 7.59 2.29
N ALA A 43 -15.98 6.69 1.52
CA ALA A 43 -17.38 6.32 1.68
C ALA A 43 -17.59 5.38 2.88
N LEU A 44 -16.64 4.49 3.13
CA LEU A 44 -16.74 3.48 4.19
C LEU A 44 -16.69 4.10 5.59
N VAL A 45 -15.86 5.11 5.80
CA VAL A 45 -15.68 5.73 7.13
C VAL A 45 -17.01 6.22 7.71
N PRO A 46 -17.83 7.04 7.00
CA PRO A 46 -19.14 7.46 7.54
C PRO A 46 -20.09 6.28 7.78
N ILE A 47 -20.08 5.28 6.90
CA ILE A 47 -20.96 4.13 7.02
C ILE A 47 -20.64 3.33 8.28
N VAL A 48 -19.38 3.05 8.53
CA VAL A 48 -18.94 2.33 9.73
C VAL A 48 -19.24 3.16 10.98
N ALA A 49 -18.94 4.45 10.96
CA ALA A 49 -19.17 5.33 12.09
C ALA A 49 -20.65 5.41 12.43
N TYR A 50 -21.53 5.55 11.44
CA TYR A 50 -22.97 5.58 11.62
C TYR A 50 -23.50 4.29 12.28
N ASN A 51 -23.10 3.14 11.73
CA ASN A 51 -23.56 1.85 12.23
C ASN A 51 -23.00 1.55 13.63
N LEU A 52 -21.79 2.01 13.92
CA LEU A 52 -21.21 1.91 15.25
C LEU A 52 -22.02 2.74 16.26
N GLY A 53 -22.35 3.97 15.92
CA GLY A 53 -23.16 4.84 16.76
C GLY A 53 -24.58 4.32 16.98
N ALA A 54 -25.15 3.65 15.98
CA ALA A 54 -26.47 3.02 16.06
C ALA A 54 -26.42 1.62 16.70
N LYS A 55 -25.25 1.14 17.08
CA LYS A 55 -25.02 -0.21 17.63
C LYS A 55 -25.48 -1.34 16.70
N GLU A 56 -25.36 -1.11 15.39
CA GLU A 56 -25.72 -2.07 14.34
C GLU A 56 -24.47 -2.85 13.91
N LYS A 57 -23.99 -3.73 14.76
CA LYS A 57 -22.78 -4.52 14.52
C LYS A 57 -22.85 -5.30 13.20
N GLY A 58 -23.98 -5.93 12.92
CA GLY A 58 -24.16 -6.73 11.70
C GLY A 58 -23.97 -5.91 10.44
N ARG A 59 -24.54 -4.71 10.39
CA ARG A 59 -24.39 -3.79 9.23
C ARG A 59 -22.96 -3.29 9.10
N MET A 60 -22.32 -2.97 10.22
CA MET A 60 -20.93 -2.52 10.24
C MET A 60 -20.01 -3.60 9.67
N MET A 61 -20.15 -4.83 10.14
CA MET A 61 -19.34 -5.95 9.67
C MET A 61 -19.61 -6.28 8.20
N GLN A 62 -20.86 -6.18 7.75
CA GLN A 62 -21.23 -6.38 6.37
C GLN A 62 -20.59 -5.32 5.46
N SER A 63 -20.62 -4.06 5.88
CA SER A 63 -19.99 -2.96 5.13
C SER A 63 -18.48 -3.17 4.99
N MET A 64 -17.81 -3.58 6.06
CA MET A 64 -16.40 -3.91 6.03
C MET A 64 -16.10 -5.06 5.09
N LYS A 65 -16.90 -6.12 5.16
CA LYS A 65 -16.74 -7.30 4.30
C LYS A 65 -16.86 -6.93 2.84
N LEU A 66 -17.87 -6.14 2.47
CA LEU A 66 -18.05 -5.68 1.11
C LEU A 66 -16.88 -4.80 0.65
N ALA A 67 -16.41 -3.90 1.51
CA ALA A 67 -15.25 -3.07 1.19
C ALA A 67 -13.99 -3.92 0.97
N MET A 68 -13.77 -4.93 1.81
CA MET A 68 -12.65 -5.86 1.65
C MET A 68 -12.73 -6.60 0.31
N ILE A 69 -13.91 -7.06 -0.08
CA ILE A 69 -14.11 -7.76 -1.35
C ILE A 69 -13.80 -6.84 -2.53
N TYR A 70 -14.35 -5.63 -2.55
CA TYR A 70 -14.14 -4.68 -3.63
C TYR A 70 -12.68 -4.24 -3.74
N VAL A 71 -12.05 -3.94 -2.62
CA VAL A 71 -10.64 -3.53 -2.58
C VAL A 71 -9.74 -4.67 -3.03
N THR A 72 -10.00 -5.89 -2.57
CA THR A 72 -9.23 -7.07 -2.98
C THR A 72 -9.35 -7.27 -4.50
N PHE A 73 -10.55 -7.12 -5.06
CA PHE A 73 -10.75 -7.24 -6.51
C PHE A 73 -9.93 -6.20 -7.27
N ILE A 74 -9.96 -4.94 -6.84
CA ILE A 74 -9.20 -3.85 -7.47
C ILE A 74 -7.71 -4.13 -7.38
N MET A 75 -7.23 -4.54 -6.22
CA MET A 75 -5.80 -4.78 -5.98
C MET A 75 -5.28 -6.00 -6.73
N VAL A 76 -6.08 -7.07 -6.82
CA VAL A 76 -5.72 -8.26 -7.61
C VAL A 76 -5.66 -7.91 -9.10
N THR A 77 -6.57 -7.07 -9.59
CA THR A 77 -6.54 -6.59 -10.96
C THR A 77 -5.23 -5.82 -11.23
N GLY A 78 -4.88 -4.90 -10.34
CA GLY A 78 -3.61 -4.15 -10.45
C GLY A 78 -2.40 -5.07 -10.37
N PHE A 79 -2.40 -6.01 -9.45
CA PHE A 79 -1.34 -7.01 -9.31
C PHE A 79 -1.14 -7.80 -10.59
N VAL A 80 -2.22 -8.33 -11.16
CA VAL A 80 -2.16 -9.11 -12.41
C VAL A 80 -1.61 -8.27 -13.55
N LEU A 81 -2.07 -7.03 -13.70
CA LEU A 81 -1.57 -6.15 -14.76
C LEU A 81 -0.07 -5.86 -14.61
N PHE A 82 0.41 -5.64 -13.39
CA PHE A 82 1.82 -5.39 -13.15
C PHE A 82 2.68 -6.63 -13.37
N GLU A 83 2.14 -7.82 -13.12
CA GLU A 83 2.89 -9.08 -13.33
C GLU A 83 2.89 -9.52 -14.80
N VAL A 84 1.76 -9.35 -15.50
CA VAL A 84 1.59 -9.86 -16.86
C VAL A 84 2.07 -8.86 -17.92
N ALA A 85 1.83 -7.57 -17.71
CA ALA A 85 2.08 -6.54 -18.71
C ALA A 85 2.86 -5.33 -18.16
N PRO A 86 3.96 -5.51 -17.42
CA PRO A 86 4.74 -4.37 -16.94
C PRO A 86 5.34 -3.56 -18.08
N GLU A 87 5.69 -4.20 -19.18
CA GLU A 87 6.24 -3.55 -20.36
C GLU A 87 5.26 -2.55 -20.98
N VAL A 88 3.98 -2.94 -21.06
CA VAL A 88 2.93 -2.08 -21.61
C VAL A 88 2.73 -0.87 -20.69
N LEU A 89 2.70 -1.08 -19.38
CA LEU A 89 2.53 -0.01 -18.41
C LEU A 89 3.68 1.00 -18.47
N LEU A 90 4.91 0.51 -18.53
CA LEU A 90 6.10 1.37 -18.67
C LEU A 90 6.11 2.08 -20.03
N GLY A 91 5.68 1.40 -21.09
CA GLY A 91 5.59 1.98 -22.42
C GLY A 91 4.66 3.18 -22.52
N LEU A 92 3.66 3.27 -21.66
CA LEU A 92 2.76 4.43 -21.59
C LEU A 92 3.51 5.72 -21.18
N PHE A 93 4.68 5.58 -20.57
CA PHE A 93 5.52 6.69 -20.12
C PHE A 93 6.80 6.84 -20.97
N ASP A 94 6.81 6.27 -22.19
CA ASP A 94 7.96 6.32 -23.11
C ASP A 94 9.27 5.84 -22.46
N ALA A 95 9.21 4.73 -21.75
CA ALA A 95 10.36 4.17 -21.05
C ALA A 95 11.46 3.73 -22.05
N SER A 96 12.71 4.12 -21.78
CA SER A 96 13.87 3.66 -22.54
C SER A 96 14.16 2.18 -22.23
N GLU A 97 15.05 1.53 -23.03
CA GLU A 97 15.46 0.16 -22.77
C GLU A 97 16.03 -0.01 -21.36
N HIS A 98 16.86 0.93 -20.91
CA HIS A 98 17.43 0.88 -19.56
C HIS A 98 16.35 1.03 -18.48
N MET A 99 15.33 1.86 -18.70
CA MET A 99 14.19 1.97 -17.81
C MET A 99 13.37 0.68 -17.77
N LEU A 100 13.24 -0.03 -18.91
CA LEU A 100 12.57 -1.33 -18.94
C LEU A 100 13.36 -2.38 -18.17
N GLU A 101 14.68 -2.41 -18.29
CA GLU A 101 15.53 -3.35 -17.56
C GLU A 101 15.36 -3.23 -16.04
N ILE A 102 15.28 -2.00 -15.55
CA ILE A 102 15.08 -1.73 -14.11
C ILE A 102 13.61 -1.82 -13.74
N GLY A 103 12.72 -1.31 -14.59
CA GLY A 103 11.31 -1.14 -14.29
C GLY A 103 10.50 -2.42 -14.29
N ILE A 104 10.78 -3.36 -15.20
CA ILE A 104 10.03 -4.61 -15.26
C ILE A 104 10.17 -5.40 -13.95
N PRO A 105 11.40 -5.69 -13.47
CA PRO A 105 11.54 -6.33 -12.16
C PRO A 105 10.95 -5.49 -11.03
N ALA A 106 11.12 -4.16 -11.08
CA ALA A 106 10.59 -3.26 -10.05
C ALA A 106 9.08 -3.38 -9.94
N LEU A 107 8.35 -3.27 -11.05
CA LEU A 107 6.90 -3.36 -11.04
C LEU A 107 6.42 -4.72 -10.53
N ARG A 108 7.07 -5.79 -10.96
CA ARG A 108 6.71 -7.16 -10.53
C ARG A 108 6.92 -7.36 -9.03
N ILE A 109 8.04 -6.90 -8.51
CA ILE A 109 8.37 -7.06 -7.09
C ILE A 109 7.44 -6.19 -6.23
N ILE A 110 7.30 -4.92 -6.58
CA ILE A 110 6.51 -3.99 -5.78
C ILE A 110 5.02 -4.38 -5.79
N ALA A 111 4.52 -4.89 -6.92
CA ALA A 111 3.12 -5.29 -7.03
C ALA A 111 2.72 -6.39 -6.03
N LEU A 112 3.68 -7.14 -5.48
CA LEU A 112 3.39 -8.14 -4.46
C LEU A 112 2.74 -7.56 -3.21
N ASN A 113 2.88 -6.26 -2.97
CA ASN A 113 2.27 -5.63 -1.80
C ASN A 113 0.81 -5.20 -2.00
N PHE A 114 0.28 -5.21 -3.21
CA PHE A 114 -1.01 -4.58 -3.54
C PHE A 114 -2.17 -5.12 -2.71
N VAL A 115 -2.32 -6.44 -2.63
CA VAL A 115 -3.44 -7.04 -1.90
C VAL A 115 -3.35 -6.71 -0.41
N PHE A 116 -2.16 -6.83 0.17
CA PHE A 116 -1.94 -6.52 1.59
C PHE A 116 -2.15 -5.03 1.86
N ALA A 117 -1.72 -4.16 0.95
CA ALA A 117 -1.92 -2.73 1.06
C ALA A 117 -3.41 -2.38 1.06
N GLY A 118 -4.19 -2.98 0.17
CA GLY A 118 -5.62 -2.76 0.11
C GLY A 118 -6.33 -3.12 1.42
N ILE A 119 -6.01 -4.27 1.98
CA ILE A 119 -6.59 -4.72 3.25
C ILE A 119 -6.18 -3.78 4.38
N ALA A 120 -4.92 -3.39 4.45
CA ALA A 120 -4.44 -2.48 5.49
C ALA A 120 -5.10 -1.10 5.39
N ILE A 121 -5.35 -0.61 4.18
CA ILE A 121 -6.05 0.67 3.97
C ILE A 121 -7.49 0.58 4.48
N VAL A 122 -8.20 -0.52 4.23
CA VAL A 122 -9.56 -0.73 4.75
C VAL A 122 -9.54 -0.75 6.28
N CYS A 123 -8.59 -1.45 6.89
CA CYS A 123 -8.43 -1.46 8.35
C CYS A 123 -8.21 -0.05 8.89
N SER A 124 -7.39 0.76 8.23
CA SER A 124 -7.15 2.16 8.63
C SER A 124 -8.43 2.98 8.61
N SER A 125 -9.29 2.78 7.61
CA SER A 125 -10.59 3.46 7.54
C SER A 125 -11.49 3.08 8.71
N VAL A 126 -11.49 1.81 9.09
CA VAL A 126 -12.26 1.34 10.24
C VAL A 126 -11.71 1.94 11.53
N PHE A 127 -10.40 2.02 11.69
CA PHE A 127 -9.79 2.68 12.85
C PHE A 127 -10.26 4.13 12.98
N GLN A 128 -10.27 4.87 11.89
CA GLN A 128 -10.74 6.26 11.88
C GLN A 128 -12.22 6.35 12.26
N ALA A 129 -13.05 5.48 11.72
CA ALA A 129 -14.48 5.45 12.00
C ALA A 129 -14.79 5.10 13.46
N CYS A 130 -13.97 4.26 14.08
CA CYS A 130 -14.13 3.84 15.47
C CYS A 130 -13.47 4.79 16.48
N GLY A 131 -12.96 5.93 16.03
CA GLY A 131 -12.26 6.88 16.89
C GLY A 131 -10.85 6.46 17.28
N LYS A 132 -10.27 5.50 16.57
CA LYS A 132 -8.93 4.98 16.79
C LYS A 132 -7.94 5.50 15.73
N GLY A 133 -7.99 6.81 15.46
CA GLY A 133 -7.09 7.44 14.48
C GLY A 133 -5.61 7.24 14.79
N THR A 134 -5.25 7.09 16.07
CA THR A 134 -3.88 6.77 16.48
C THR A 134 -3.40 5.44 15.88
N TYR A 135 -4.27 4.43 15.80
CA TYR A 135 -3.93 3.15 15.17
C TYR A 135 -3.64 3.31 13.68
N SER A 136 -4.44 4.13 12.98
CA SER A 136 -4.20 4.45 11.59
C SER A 136 -2.84 5.12 11.40
N LEU A 137 -2.49 6.05 12.28
CA LEU A 137 -1.18 6.73 12.26
C LEU A 137 -0.04 5.74 12.49
N ILE A 138 -0.17 4.84 13.47
CA ILE A 138 0.84 3.82 13.76
C ILE A 138 1.11 2.95 12.54
N VAL A 139 0.06 2.46 11.88
CA VAL A 139 0.17 1.63 10.67
C VAL A 139 0.88 2.39 9.55
N SER A 140 0.51 3.65 9.32
CA SER A 140 1.14 4.48 8.29
C SER A 140 2.62 4.73 8.55
N VAL A 141 3.00 5.01 9.79
CA VAL A 141 4.38 5.23 10.18
C VAL A 141 5.20 3.95 9.98
N ILE A 142 4.67 2.79 10.39
CA ILE A 142 5.34 1.51 10.19
C ILE A 142 5.55 1.25 8.70
N ARG A 143 4.48 1.45 7.89
CA ARG A 143 4.56 1.20 6.45
C ARG A 143 5.62 2.06 5.77
N GLN A 144 5.62 3.36 6.05
CA GLN A 144 6.39 4.31 5.25
C GLN A 144 7.75 4.65 5.83
N LEU A 145 7.89 4.72 7.15
CA LEU A 145 9.09 5.24 7.79
C LEU A 145 9.84 4.20 8.60
N ALA A 146 9.15 3.46 9.48
CA ALA A 146 9.81 2.59 10.44
C ALA A 146 10.37 1.32 9.82
N VAL A 147 9.77 0.80 8.75
CA VAL A 147 10.19 -0.44 8.10
C VAL A 147 10.69 -0.17 6.68
N LEU A 148 9.93 0.57 5.87
CA LEU A 148 10.26 0.74 4.44
C LEU A 148 11.65 1.37 4.25
N LEU A 149 11.93 2.51 4.84
CA LEU A 149 13.19 3.21 4.64
C LEU A 149 14.39 2.46 5.24
N PRO A 150 14.34 1.95 6.50
CA PRO A 150 15.45 1.15 7.02
C PRO A 150 15.71 -0.12 6.21
N VAL A 151 14.67 -0.85 5.81
CA VAL A 151 14.83 -2.08 5.02
C VAL A 151 15.37 -1.73 3.63
N ALA A 152 14.87 -0.67 2.99
CA ALA A 152 15.37 -0.24 1.69
C ALA A 152 16.85 0.13 1.77
N TYR A 153 17.27 0.82 2.82
CA TYR A 153 18.67 1.17 3.02
C TYR A 153 19.54 -0.07 3.20
N LEU A 154 19.11 -1.01 4.06
CA LEU A 154 19.85 -2.25 4.28
C LEU A 154 19.95 -3.09 3.00
N LEU A 155 18.88 -3.18 2.23
CA LEU A 155 18.88 -3.91 0.97
C LEU A 155 19.75 -3.22 -0.09
N SER A 156 19.88 -1.89 -0.02
CA SER A 156 20.74 -1.14 -0.94
C SER A 156 22.21 -1.50 -0.79
N LEU A 157 22.61 -1.93 0.41
CA LEU A 157 23.99 -2.35 0.70
C LEU A 157 24.37 -3.65 -0.01
N LEU A 158 23.39 -4.41 -0.52
CA LEU A 158 23.63 -5.62 -1.31
C LEU A 158 24.09 -5.33 -2.73
N GLY A 159 24.06 -4.07 -3.17
CA GLY A 159 24.64 -3.63 -4.43
C GLY A 159 23.75 -3.79 -5.66
N ASN A 160 22.50 -4.24 -5.53
CA ASN A 160 21.58 -4.40 -6.63
C ASN A 160 20.26 -3.70 -6.33
N VAL A 161 19.83 -2.82 -7.25
CA VAL A 161 18.58 -2.07 -7.09
C VAL A 161 17.35 -2.96 -6.96
N ASN A 162 17.36 -4.15 -7.54
CA ASN A 162 16.24 -5.08 -7.43
C ASN A 162 15.98 -5.51 -5.99
N TYR A 163 17.00 -5.57 -5.15
CA TYR A 163 16.81 -5.86 -3.73
C TYR A 163 16.07 -4.74 -3.01
N VAL A 164 16.30 -3.49 -3.41
CA VAL A 164 15.62 -2.33 -2.80
C VAL A 164 14.10 -2.42 -3.00
N TRP A 165 13.65 -2.89 -4.15
CA TRP A 165 12.22 -3.03 -4.44
C TRP A 165 11.51 -3.99 -3.47
N PHE A 166 12.20 -4.98 -2.95
CA PHE A 166 11.64 -5.90 -1.96
C PHE A 166 11.27 -5.21 -0.63
N ALA A 167 11.77 -4.01 -0.38
CA ALA A 167 11.39 -3.25 0.81
C ALA A 167 9.88 -2.98 0.86
N PHE A 168 9.22 -2.81 -0.28
CA PHE A 168 7.79 -2.57 -0.34
C PHE A 168 6.97 -3.76 0.15
N PRO A 169 7.14 -4.99 -0.39
CA PRO A 169 6.43 -6.14 0.15
C PRO A 169 6.75 -6.43 1.61
N ILE A 170 8.01 -6.30 2.02
CA ILE A 170 8.43 -6.53 3.41
C ILE A 170 7.73 -5.54 4.34
N SER A 171 7.76 -4.25 4.01
CA SER A 171 7.10 -3.21 4.78
C SER A 171 5.59 -3.47 4.87
N GLU A 172 4.97 -3.89 3.78
CA GLU A 172 3.54 -4.14 3.74
C GLU A 172 3.15 -5.35 4.58
N LEU A 173 3.98 -6.39 4.64
CA LEU A 173 3.74 -7.53 5.52
C LEU A 173 3.73 -7.11 6.99
N PHE A 174 4.67 -6.26 7.42
CA PHE A 174 4.68 -5.72 8.77
C PHE A 174 3.44 -4.88 9.04
N SER A 175 3.11 -3.98 8.14
CA SER A 175 1.94 -3.12 8.23
C SER A 175 0.64 -3.93 8.29
N PHE A 176 0.52 -4.95 7.46
CA PHE A 176 -0.63 -5.86 7.43
C PHE A 176 -0.76 -6.62 8.76
N THR A 177 0.33 -7.16 9.28
CA THR A 177 0.32 -7.89 10.54
C THR A 177 -0.12 -6.99 11.69
N VAL A 178 0.43 -5.78 11.77
CA VAL A 178 0.04 -4.80 12.79
C VAL A 178 -1.43 -4.42 12.64
N SER A 179 -1.89 -4.21 11.41
CA SER A 179 -3.30 -3.88 11.13
C SER A 179 -4.24 -4.97 11.61
N ILE A 180 -3.93 -6.23 11.36
CA ILE A 180 -4.76 -7.36 11.81
C ILE A 180 -4.81 -7.43 13.34
N VAL A 181 -3.68 -7.26 14.01
CA VAL A 181 -3.64 -7.27 15.47
C VAL A 181 -4.48 -6.12 16.04
N LEU A 182 -4.32 -4.93 15.48
CA LEU A 182 -5.03 -3.75 15.96
C LEU A 182 -6.53 -3.80 15.65
N ILE A 183 -6.93 -4.37 14.50
CA ILE A 183 -8.35 -4.49 14.17
C ILE A 183 -9.06 -5.47 15.11
N LYS A 184 -8.42 -6.58 15.44
CA LYS A 184 -8.94 -7.53 16.43
C LYS A 184 -9.10 -6.88 17.79
N ARG A 185 -8.12 -6.08 18.21
CA ARG A 185 -8.17 -5.34 19.45
C ARG A 185 -9.29 -4.30 19.45
N THR A 186 -9.46 -3.59 18.34
CA THR A 186 -10.53 -2.61 18.19
C THR A 186 -11.90 -3.25 18.34
N PHE A 187 -12.13 -4.39 17.69
CA PHE A 187 -13.41 -5.07 17.76
C PHE A 187 -13.68 -5.64 19.17
N LYS A 188 -12.65 -6.07 19.87
CA LYS A 188 -12.77 -6.52 21.25
C LYS A 188 -13.18 -5.38 22.19
N ASP A 189 -12.69 -4.17 21.93
CA ASP A 189 -12.97 -2.98 22.75
C ASP A 189 -14.33 -2.36 22.42
N LEU A 190 -14.96 -2.75 21.30
CA LEU A 190 -16.28 -2.21 20.95
C LEU A 190 -17.37 -2.83 21.82
N ASP A 191 -18.26 -1.95 22.28
CA ASP A 191 -19.41 -2.32 23.10
C ASP A 191 -20.67 -2.35 22.22
N PHE A 192 -21.17 -3.56 21.94
CA PHE A 192 -22.38 -3.79 21.15
C PHE A 192 -23.47 -4.47 21.97
#